data_abf056f03017dc6377d32e5a73690785
#
_entry.id   abf056f03017dc6377d32e5a73690785
#
_cell.length_a   1.000
_cell.length_b   1.000
_cell.length_c   1.000
_cell.angle_alpha   90.00
_cell.angle_beta   90.00
_cell.angle_gamma   90.00
#
_symmetry.space_group_name_H-M   'P 1'
#
loop_
_entity.id
_entity.type
_entity.pdbx_description
1 polymer ?
#
loop_
_entity_poly.entity_id
_entity_poly.type
_entity_poly.pdbx_seq_one_letter_code
_entity_poly.pdbx_strand_id
1 'polypeptide(L)'
;MKTHHAMIVSLALLTATACNGGAMVKESRAPRPDTVITMLHQGVIELNESIEELQHHITELKQMPIDSDPRVQELQGLDLASWELHLQQWMVQRDNLVSSLDSIEQAQAAPQDRTAIGDRWSERRARYMKTIEELRSNRRKIEQKRTDVESQVLERYFQ
;
A
#
# COMPACT_ATOMS: atom_id res chain seq x y z
N MET A 1 -0.12 -25.67 -4.23
CA MET A 1 0.15 -24.28 -4.64
C MET A 1 -1.20 -23.62 -4.89
N LYS A 2 -1.69 -22.85 -3.93
CA LYS A 2 -2.95 -22.09 -4.09
C LYS A 2 -2.56 -20.70 -4.58
N THR A 3 -2.95 -20.36 -5.80
CA THR A 3 -2.77 -19.04 -6.39
C THR A 3 -3.65 -18.05 -5.64
N HIS A 4 -3.05 -17.30 -4.73
CA HIS A 4 -3.70 -16.15 -4.11
C HIS A 4 -3.80 -15.05 -5.17
N HIS A 5 -4.98 -14.88 -5.72
CA HIS A 5 -5.32 -13.71 -6.49
C HIS A 5 -5.32 -12.52 -5.50
N ALA A 6 -4.24 -11.75 -5.53
CA ALA A 6 -4.21 -10.45 -4.88
C ALA A 6 -5.30 -9.59 -5.52
N MET A 7 -6.44 -9.53 -4.88
CA MET A 7 -7.52 -8.61 -5.22
C MET A 7 -7.02 -7.22 -4.88
N ILE A 8 -6.45 -6.55 -5.88
CA ILE A 8 -6.12 -5.13 -5.79
C ILE A 8 -7.46 -4.41 -5.71
N VAL A 9 -7.89 -4.14 -4.48
CA VAL A 9 -8.99 -3.21 -4.23
C VAL A 9 -8.46 -1.84 -4.59
N SER A 10 -8.58 -1.49 -5.87
CA SER A 10 -8.43 -0.11 -6.33
C SER A 10 -9.56 0.69 -5.74
N LEU A 11 -9.32 1.25 -4.55
CA LEU A 11 -10.20 2.24 -3.94
C LEU A 11 -10.10 3.51 -4.79
N ALA A 12 -10.85 3.53 -5.91
CA ALA A 12 -11.10 4.72 -6.68
C ALA A 12 -11.92 5.67 -5.81
N LEU A 13 -11.25 6.50 -5.01
CA LEU A 13 -11.88 7.61 -4.31
C LEU A 13 -12.38 8.60 -5.36
N LEU A 14 -13.70 8.66 -5.46
CA LEU A 14 -14.49 9.66 -6.16
C LEU A 14 -13.94 11.07 -5.90
N THR A 15 -13.19 11.59 -6.86
CA THR A 15 -13.04 13.03 -7.02
C THR A 15 -14.30 13.52 -7.71
N ALA A 16 -15.25 14.04 -6.95
CA ALA A 16 -16.37 14.77 -7.49
C ALA A 16 -15.86 16.10 -8.05
N THR A 17 -15.47 16.10 -9.32
CA THR A 17 -15.27 17.33 -10.09
C THR A 17 -16.62 17.65 -10.72
N ALA A 18 -17.24 18.72 -10.24
CA ALA A 18 -18.42 19.30 -10.87
C ALA A 18 -18.01 19.87 -12.23
N CYS A 19 -18.39 19.19 -13.32
CA CYS A 19 -18.47 19.75 -14.66
C CYS A 19 -19.91 19.62 -15.15
N ASN A 20 -20.55 20.75 -15.36
CA ASN A 20 -21.82 20.90 -16.03
C ASN A 20 -21.77 20.33 -17.45
N GLY A 21 -22.65 19.40 -17.76
CA GLY A 21 -22.86 18.86 -19.10
C GLY A 21 -23.92 17.79 -19.06
N GLY A 22 -25.17 18.10 -19.48
CA GLY A 22 -26.32 17.22 -19.40
C GLY A 22 -26.17 15.91 -20.13
N ALA A 23 -26.16 14.85 -19.37
CA ALA A 23 -26.54 13.49 -19.74
C ALA A 23 -27.11 12.83 -18.50
N MET A 24 -28.25 12.14 -18.61
CA MET A 24 -28.89 11.38 -17.53
C MET A 24 -27.89 10.37 -16.96
N VAL A 25 -27.13 10.80 -15.96
CA VAL A 25 -26.32 9.91 -15.13
C VAL A 25 -27.28 9.31 -14.11
N LYS A 26 -27.48 7.98 -14.14
CA LYS A 26 -28.04 7.26 -13.00
C LYS A 26 -27.36 7.77 -11.75
N GLU A 27 -28.11 8.39 -10.84
CA GLU A 27 -27.63 8.82 -9.54
C GLU A 27 -26.94 7.62 -8.85
N SER A 28 -25.63 7.58 -8.91
CA SER A 28 -24.83 6.71 -8.07
C SER A 28 -24.99 7.28 -6.67
N ARG A 29 -25.95 6.74 -5.92
CA ARG A 29 -26.28 7.16 -4.56
C ARG A 29 -24.99 6.99 -3.76
N ALA A 30 -24.44 8.10 -3.26
CA ALA A 30 -23.25 8.08 -2.42
C ALA A 30 -23.42 7.02 -1.31
N PRO A 31 -22.43 6.18 -1.06
CA PRO A 31 -22.54 5.14 -0.04
C PRO A 31 -22.89 5.78 1.31
N ARG A 32 -23.75 5.10 2.09
CA ARG A 32 -24.13 5.61 3.41
C ARG A 32 -22.86 5.68 4.28
N PRO A 33 -22.74 6.68 5.18
CA PRO A 33 -21.58 6.82 6.07
C PRO A 33 -21.21 5.53 6.80
N ASP A 34 -22.20 4.78 7.30
CA ASP A 34 -21.99 3.50 7.98
C ASP A 34 -21.34 2.45 7.08
N THR A 35 -21.69 2.43 5.79
CA THR A 35 -21.09 1.55 4.79
C THR A 35 -19.61 1.90 4.58
N VAL A 36 -19.27 3.19 4.51
CA VAL A 36 -17.88 3.65 4.35
C VAL A 36 -17.05 3.25 5.56
N ILE A 37 -17.55 3.47 6.78
CA ILE A 37 -16.87 3.08 8.02
C ILE A 37 -16.62 1.57 8.03
N THR A 38 -17.63 0.77 7.72
CA THR A 38 -17.50 -0.69 7.66
C THR A 38 -16.44 -1.13 6.66
N MET A 39 -16.40 -0.53 5.47
CA MET A 39 -15.39 -0.84 4.45
C MET A 39 -13.97 -0.44 4.89
N LEU A 40 -13.82 0.69 5.59
CA LEU A 40 -12.52 1.12 6.10
C LEU A 40 -12.04 0.18 7.22
N HIS A 41 -12.91 -0.23 8.15
CA HIS A 41 -12.56 -1.22 9.17
C HIS A 41 -12.12 -2.55 8.56
N GLN A 42 -12.88 -3.04 7.58
CA GLN A 42 -12.53 -4.27 6.87
C GLN A 42 -11.17 -4.14 6.19
N GLY A 43 -10.92 -3.01 5.52
CA GLY A 43 -9.62 -2.74 4.88
C GLY A 43 -8.45 -2.69 5.89
N VAL A 44 -8.66 -2.18 7.10
CA VAL A 44 -7.64 -2.21 8.16
C VAL A 44 -7.36 -3.65 8.62
N ILE A 45 -8.39 -4.48 8.76
CA ILE A 45 -8.24 -5.90 9.16
C ILE A 45 -7.43 -6.63 8.08
N GLU A 46 -7.81 -6.54 6.82
CA GLU A 46 -7.14 -7.20 5.69
C GLU A 46 -5.67 -6.75 5.55
N LEU A 47 -5.40 -5.46 5.78
CA LEU A 47 -4.02 -4.97 5.76
C LEU A 47 -3.21 -5.47 6.95
N ASN A 48 -3.79 -5.61 8.14
CA ASN A 48 -3.08 -6.17 9.29
C ASN A 48 -2.70 -7.63 9.05
N GLU A 49 -3.63 -8.44 8.55
CA GLU A 49 -3.36 -9.85 8.18
C GLU A 49 -2.24 -9.93 7.14
N SER A 50 -2.32 -9.12 6.10
CA SER A 50 -1.29 -9.07 5.06
C SER A 50 0.08 -8.57 5.57
N ILE A 51 0.10 -7.65 6.52
CA ILE A 51 1.32 -7.17 7.19
C ILE A 51 1.96 -8.30 8.01
N GLU A 52 1.17 -9.06 8.76
CA GLU A 52 1.64 -10.19 9.56
C GLU A 52 2.24 -11.29 8.66
N GLU A 53 1.56 -11.67 7.58
CA GLU A 53 2.06 -12.64 6.59
C GLU A 53 3.39 -12.17 5.99
N LEU A 54 3.50 -10.90 5.65
CA LEU A 54 4.70 -10.33 5.05
C LEU A 54 5.86 -10.25 6.05
N GLN A 55 5.59 -9.93 7.31
CA GLN A 55 6.59 -9.96 8.38
C GLN A 55 7.13 -11.37 8.61
N HIS A 56 6.25 -12.38 8.55
CA HIS A 56 6.65 -13.77 8.64
C HIS A 56 7.58 -14.16 7.48
N HIS A 57 7.18 -13.83 6.24
CA HIS A 57 7.98 -14.09 5.05
C HIS A 57 9.36 -13.40 5.10
N ILE A 58 9.42 -12.14 5.52
CA ILE A 58 10.69 -11.42 5.73
C ILE A 58 11.56 -12.12 6.78
N THR A 59 10.95 -12.64 7.83
CA THR A 59 11.67 -13.38 8.87
C THR A 59 12.26 -14.69 8.33
N GLU A 60 11.52 -15.41 7.50
CA GLU A 60 12.00 -16.61 6.81
C GLU A 60 13.18 -16.29 5.88
N LEU A 61 13.06 -15.23 5.09
CA LEU A 61 14.15 -14.79 4.20
C LEU A 61 15.43 -14.45 4.97
N LYS A 62 15.33 -13.81 6.14
CA LYS A 62 16.47 -13.50 7.02
C LYS A 62 17.14 -14.72 7.62
N GLN A 63 16.42 -15.83 7.73
CA GLN A 63 16.94 -17.10 8.25
C GLN A 63 17.52 -18.02 7.16
N MET A 64 17.34 -17.67 5.88
CA MET A 64 17.89 -18.44 4.78
C MET A 64 19.43 -18.45 4.86
N PRO A 65 20.06 -19.62 4.55
CA PRO A 65 21.52 -19.69 4.45
C PRO A 65 22.04 -18.67 3.44
N ILE A 66 23.14 -18.01 3.80
CA ILE A 66 23.84 -17.12 2.89
C ILE A 66 24.56 -17.99 1.86
N ASP A 67 24.30 -17.74 0.58
CA ASP A 67 24.97 -18.47 -0.51
C ASP A 67 26.47 -18.15 -0.55
N SER A 68 27.27 -19.07 -1.07
CA SER A 68 28.72 -18.87 -1.23
C SER A 68 29.07 -17.95 -2.42
N ASP A 69 28.18 -17.82 -3.41
CA ASP A 69 28.36 -16.90 -4.54
C ASP A 69 27.98 -15.46 -4.13
N PRO A 70 28.92 -14.49 -4.20
CA PRO A 70 28.65 -13.11 -3.83
C PRO A 70 27.49 -12.45 -4.61
N ARG A 71 27.23 -12.87 -5.82
CA ARG A 71 26.11 -12.34 -6.63
C ARG A 71 24.77 -12.89 -6.19
N VAL A 72 24.74 -14.17 -5.82
CA VAL A 72 23.54 -14.76 -5.22
C VAL A 72 23.26 -14.12 -3.87
N GLN A 73 24.30 -13.81 -3.06
CA GLN A 73 24.15 -13.01 -1.84
C GLN A 73 23.56 -11.64 -2.12
N GLU A 74 24.03 -10.95 -3.18
CA GLU A 74 23.50 -9.67 -3.58
C GLU A 74 22.03 -9.76 -3.98
N LEU A 75 21.61 -10.80 -4.73
CA LEU A 75 20.21 -11.06 -5.06
C LEU A 75 19.36 -11.28 -3.82
N GLN A 76 19.82 -12.12 -2.89
CA GLN A 76 19.13 -12.35 -1.61
C GLN A 76 18.93 -11.03 -0.83
N GLY A 77 19.95 -10.17 -0.80
CA GLY A 77 19.87 -8.87 -0.15
C GLY A 77 18.88 -7.91 -0.84
N LEU A 78 18.83 -7.92 -2.16
CA LEU A 78 17.89 -7.10 -2.94
C LEU A 78 16.44 -7.59 -2.79
N ASP A 79 16.22 -8.90 -2.76
CA ASP A 79 14.91 -9.48 -2.50
C ASP A 79 14.41 -9.07 -1.11
N LEU A 80 15.25 -9.23 -0.08
CA LEU A 80 14.90 -8.82 1.27
C LEU A 80 14.56 -7.32 1.35
N ALA A 81 15.39 -6.46 0.76
CA ALA A 81 15.15 -5.02 0.75
C ALA A 81 13.85 -4.65 0.01
N SER A 82 13.50 -5.34 -1.08
CA SER A 82 12.23 -5.14 -1.80
C SER A 82 11.03 -5.47 -0.92
N TRP A 83 11.08 -6.59 -0.19
CA TRP A 83 10.02 -7.01 0.72
C TRP A 83 9.88 -6.09 1.92
N GLU A 84 10.99 -5.60 2.49
CA GLU A 84 10.97 -4.62 3.59
C GLU A 84 10.30 -3.29 3.17
N LEU A 85 10.59 -2.80 1.95
CA LEU A 85 9.91 -1.62 1.40
C LEU A 85 8.42 -1.86 1.16
N HIS A 86 8.04 -3.08 0.75
CA HIS A 86 6.64 -3.46 0.58
C HIS A 86 5.90 -3.46 1.92
N LEU A 87 6.52 -4.02 2.95
CA LEU A 87 5.99 -3.99 4.31
C LEU A 87 5.76 -2.55 4.79
N GLN A 88 6.76 -1.68 4.62
CA GLN A 88 6.63 -0.26 4.98
C GLN A 88 5.47 0.42 4.22
N GLN A 89 5.32 0.13 2.93
CA GLN A 89 4.21 0.67 2.13
C GLN A 89 2.84 0.25 2.70
N TRP A 90 2.68 -1.01 3.08
CA TRP A 90 1.42 -1.50 3.64
C TRP A 90 1.14 -0.92 5.03
N MET A 91 2.16 -0.76 5.87
CA MET A 91 2.02 -0.09 7.16
C MET A 91 1.54 1.36 6.99
N VAL A 92 2.12 2.11 6.05
CA VAL A 92 1.69 3.49 5.75
C VAL A 92 0.25 3.52 5.20
N GLN A 93 -0.14 2.55 4.36
CA GLN A 93 -1.52 2.44 3.87
C GLN A 93 -2.50 2.15 5.01
N ARG A 94 -2.18 1.23 5.91
CA ARG A 94 -2.98 0.96 7.11
C ARG A 94 -3.16 2.21 7.96
N ASP A 95 -2.07 2.92 8.25
CA ASP A 95 -2.11 4.13 9.08
C ASP A 95 -2.94 5.25 8.44
N ASN A 96 -2.92 5.34 7.09
CA ASN A 96 -3.81 6.23 6.36
C ASN A 96 -5.30 5.85 6.51
N LEU A 97 -5.64 4.55 6.48
CA LEU A 97 -7.01 4.09 6.70
C LEU A 97 -7.47 4.35 8.14
N VAL A 98 -6.64 4.04 9.13
CA VAL A 98 -6.93 4.33 10.55
C VAL A 98 -7.14 5.83 10.75
N SER A 99 -6.25 6.67 10.22
CA SER A 99 -6.40 8.13 10.30
C SER A 99 -7.67 8.65 9.62
N SER A 100 -8.14 7.95 8.58
CA SER A 100 -9.40 8.28 7.91
C SER A 100 -10.61 7.94 8.78
N LEU A 101 -10.59 6.78 9.42
CA LEU A 101 -11.61 6.37 10.40
C LEU A 101 -11.71 7.36 11.54
N ASP A 102 -10.59 7.66 12.21
CA ASP A 102 -10.54 8.63 13.31
C ASP A 102 -11.11 10.00 12.91
N SER A 103 -10.81 10.44 11.68
CA SER A 103 -11.30 11.73 11.18
C SER A 103 -12.82 11.72 10.93
N ILE A 104 -13.38 10.60 10.47
CA ILE A 104 -14.83 10.44 10.29
C ILE A 104 -15.53 10.41 11.65
N GLU A 105 -15.02 9.65 12.60
CA GLU A 105 -15.59 9.59 13.97
C GLU A 105 -15.55 10.93 14.67
N GLN A 106 -14.42 11.66 14.58
CA GLN A 106 -14.31 13.02 15.10
C GLN A 106 -15.32 13.97 14.46
N ALA A 107 -15.51 13.90 13.13
CA ALA A 107 -16.47 14.75 12.41
C ALA A 107 -17.93 14.41 12.76
N GLN A 108 -18.23 13.18 13.15
CA GLN A 108 -19.54 12.77 13.66
C GLN A 108 -19.76 13.27 15.09
N ALA A 109 -18.75 13.18 15.96
CA ALA A 109 -18.83 13.61 17.35
C ALA A 109 -18.87 15.16 17.49
N ALA A 110 -18.18 15.88 16.61
CA ALA A 110 -18.10 17.35 16.63
C ALA A 110 -18.49 17.96 15.27
N PRO A 111 -19.78 18.00 14.91
CA PRO A 111 -20.23 18.48 13.60
C PRO A 111 -19.84 19.92 13.29
N GLN A 112 -19.69 20.77 14.30
CA GLN A 112 -19.26 22.18 14.18
C GLN A 112 -17.80 22.30 13.70
N ASP A 113 -16.97 21.28 13.93
CA ASP A 113 -15.53 21.29 13.62
C ASP A 113 -15.19 20.56 12.32
N ARG A 114 -16.21 20.14 11.55
CA ARG A 114 -16.02 19.30 10.33
C ARG A 114 -15.04 19.87 9.33
N THR A 115 -15.05 21.18 9.11
CA THR A 115 -14.14 21.81 8.16
C THR A 115 -12.69 21.68 8.63
N ALA A 116 -12.41 22.04 9.89
CA ALA A 116 -11.07 21.95 10.45
C ALA A 116 -10.56 20.51 10.55
N ILE A 117 -11.45 19.55 10.80
CA ILE A 117 -11.12 18.11 10.79
C ILE A 117 -10.77 17.67 9.36
N GLY A 118 -11.57 18.09 8.37
CA GLY A 118 -11.35 17.79 6.95
C GLY A 118 -10.03 18.33 6.43
N ASP A 119 -9.66 19.56 6.78
CA ASP A 119 -8.40 20.18 6.39
C ASP A 119 -7.21 19.40 6.97
N ARG A 120 -7.22 19.10 8.28
CA ARG A 120 -6.19 18.29 8.93
C ARG A 120 -6.07 16.88 8.33
N TRP A 121 -7.19 16.26 7.99
CA TRP A 121 -7.21 14.97 7.32
C TRP A 121 -6.58 15.06 5.92
N SER A 122 -6.93 16.08 5.15
CA SER A 122 -6.38 16.31 3.80
C SER A 122 -4.86 16.48 3.81
N GLU A 123 -4.34 17.25 4.75
CA GLU A 123 -2.89 17.43 4.92
C GLU A 123 -2.19 16.12 5.32
N ARG A 124 -2.77 15.35 6.24
CA ARG A 124 -2.22 14.03 6.62
C ARG A 124 -2.22 13.07 5.46
N ARG A 125 -3.33 12.99 4.73
CA ARG A 125 -3.45 12.15 3.54
C ARG A 125 -2.42 12.51 2.49
N ALA A 126 -2.19 13.78 2.22
CA ALA A 126 -1.16 14.23 1.29
C ALA A 126 0.25 13.73 1.70
N ARG A 127 0.58 13.79 3.00
CA ARG A 127 1.83 13.22 3.52
C ARG A 127 1.93 11.72 3.32
N TYR A 128 0.88 10.95 3.65
CA TYR A 128 0.85 9.50 3.41
C TYR A 128 1.03 9.16 1.93
N MET A 129 0.34 9.84 1.04
CA MET A 129 0.45 9.62 -0.41
C MET A 129 1.86 9.89 -0.93
N LYS A 130 2.51 10.96 -0.45
CA LYS A 130 3.91 11.26 -0.77
C LYS A 130 4.84 10.15 -0.30
N THR A 131 4.71 9.70 0.94
CA THR A 131 5.52 8.60 1.48
C THR A 131 5.34 7.31 0.69
N ILE A 132 4.10 6.96 0.32
CA ILE A 132 3.80 5.78 -0.50
C ILE A 132 4.51 5.88 -1.86
N GLU A 133 4.49 7.04 -2.51
CA GLU A 133 5.15 7.21 -3.81
C GLU A 133 6.68 7.15 -3.70
N GLU A 134 7.25 7.68 -2.64
CA GLU A 134 8.69 7.56 -2.35
C GLU A 134 9.09 6.08 -2.14
N LEU A 135 8.32 5.32 -1.36
CA LEU A 135 8.54 3.88 -1.15
C LEU A 135 8.42 3.09 -2.46
N ARG A 136 7.42 3.38 -3.28
CA ARG A 136 7.24 2.77 -4.61
C ARG A 136 8.41 3.08 -5.54
N SER A 137 8.90 4.32 -5.53
CA SER A 137 10.06 4.74 -6.33
C SER A 137 11.32 3.98 -5.91
N ASN A 138 11.56 3.85 -4.60
CA ASN A 138 12.70 3.13 -4.08
C ASN A 138 12.63 1.62 -4.41
N ARG A 139 11.44 1.03 -4.29
CA ARG A 139 11.22 -0.36 -4.66
C ARG A 139 11.52 -0.61 -6.14
N ARG A 140 11.05 0.25 -7.06
CA ARG A 140 11.36 0.16 -8.49
C ARG A 140 12.86 0.18 -8.78
N LYS A 141 13.64 0.99 -8.04
CA LYS A 141 15.11 1.02 -8.16
C LYS A 141 15.76 -0.30 -7.73
N ILE A 142 15.27 -0.89 -6.64
CA ILE A 142 15.74 -2.19 -6.17
C ILE A 142 15.39 -3.29 -7.18
N GLU A 143 14.17 -3.31 -7.68
CA GLU A 143 13.72 -4.27 -8.69
C GLU A 143 14.53 -4.17 -9.98
N GLN A 144 14.86 -2.96 -10.43
CA GLN A 144 15.76 -2.76 -11.57
C GLN A 144 17.15 -3.34 -11.30
N LYS A 145 17.75 -2.99 -10.15
CA LYS A 145 19.07 -3.53 -9.78
C LYS A 145 19.06 -5.04 -9.66
N ARG A 146 18.00 -5.62 -9.09
CA ARG A 146 17.81 -7.07 -9.00
C ARG A 146 17.84 -7.72 -10.39
N THR A 147 17.09 -7.18 -11.35
CA THR A 147 17.06 -7.68 -12.73
C THR A 147 18.45 -7.62 -13.38
N ASP A 148 19.20 -6.54 -13.15
CA ASP A 148 20.55 -6.38 -13.68
C ASP A 148 21.51 -7.43 -13.12
N VAL A 149 21.46 -7.71 -11.80
CA VAL A 149 22.29 -8.74 -11.14
C VAL A 149 21.86 -10.15 -11.57
N GLU A 150 20.56 -10.42 -11.66
CA GLU A 150 20.02 -11.70 -12.11
C GLU A 150 20.48 -12.03 -13.52
N SER A 151 20.45 -11.08 -14.44
CA SER A 151 20.98 -11.27 -15.80
C SER A 151 22.47 -11.64 -15.81
N GLN A 152 23.28 -10.98 -14.96
CA GLN A 152 24.71 -11.30 -14.84
C GLN A 152 24.97 -12.67 -14.22
N VAL A 153 24.12 -13.14 -13.32
CA VAL A 153 24.21 -14.52 -12.78
C VAL A 153 23.89 -15.51 -13.89
N LEU A 154 22.78 -15.32 -14.61
CA LEU A 154 22.35 -16.23 -15.68
C LEU A 154 23.38 -16.32 -16.81
N GLU A 155 23.99 -15.22 -17.25
CA GLU A 155 25.03 -15.22 -18.29
C GLU A 155 26.20 -16.13 -17.96
N ARG A 156 26.57 -16.27 -16.68
CA ARG A 156 27.67 -17.18 -16.26
C ARG A 156 27.31 -18.64 -16.34
N TYR A 157 26.04 -18.99 -16.12
CA TYR A 157 25.61 -20.40 -16.14
C TYR A 157 25.39 -20.92 -17.57
N PHE A 158 25.28 -20.02 -18.56
CA PHE A 158 25.05 -20.38 -19.95
C PHE A 158 26.30 -20.20 -20.85
N GLN A 159 27.44 -19.80 -20.30
CA GLN A 159 28.75 -19.81 -20.94
C GLN A 159 29.51 -21.07 -20.61
#